data_4372dba719a98d57712f2573afbed355
#
_entry.id   4372dba719a98d57712f2573afbed355
#
_cell.length_a   1.000
_cell.length_b   1.000
_cell.length_c   1.000
_cell.angle_alpha   90.00
_cell.angle_beta   90.00
_cell.angle_gamma   90.00
#
_symmetry.space_group_name_H-M   'P 1'
#
loop_
_entity.id
_entity.type
_entity.pdbx_description
1 polymer ?
#
loop_
_entity_poly.entity_id
_entity_poly.type
_entity_poly.pdbx_seq_one_letter_code
_entity_poly.pdbx_strand_id
1 'polypeptide(L)'
;MEIGSLNKRITLQELKLTVNENGFEVEEWIPFKTVWAGVSNLHGREYFDAAAIQMENTVKFTIRYLPGINTAMRISFKDKYYNITSIDNIKYRNKFIEIKAM
;
A
#
# COMPACT_ATOMS: atom_id res chain seq x y z
N MET A 1 16.23 -1.04 -9.65
CA MET A 1 14.80 -1.17 -9.99
C MET A 1 14.51 -0.52 -11.32
N GLU A 2 13.79 -1.20 -12.14
CA GLU A 2 13.45 -0.72 -13.46
C GLU A 2 12.08 -0.07 -13.45
N ILE A 3 11.98 1.10 -14.09
CA ILE A 3 10.72 1.84 -14.17
C ILE A 3 9.68 1.02 -14.94
N GLY A 4 10.11 0.21 -15.89
CA GLY A 4 9.20 -0.65 -16.67
C GLY A 4 8.44 -1.67 -15.85
N SER A 5 8.86 -1.95 -14.61
CA SER A 5 8.17 -2.90 -13.75
C SER A 5 6.95 -2.27 -13.06
N LEU A 6 6.75 -0.96 -13.17
CA LEU A 6 5.59 -0.28 -12.59
C LEU A 6 4.43 -0.31 -13.58
N ASN A 7 3.82 -1.47 -13.73
CA ASN A 7 2.81 -1.69 -14.76
C ASN A 7 1.42 -2.04 -14.21
N LYS A 8 1.22 -1.97 -12.92
CA LYS A 8 -0.08 -2.23 -12.29
C LYS A 8 -0.66 -0.95 -11.75
N ARG A 9 -1.96 -0.80 -11.83
CA ARG A 9 -2.64 0.39 -11.33
C ARG A 9 -3.19 0.09 -9.93
N ILE A 10 -2.84 0.94 -8.97
CA ILE A 10 -3.35 0.83 -7.60
C ILE A 10 -3.91 2.18 -7.16
N THR A 11 -4.86 2.13 -6.23
CA THR A 11 -5.41 3.34 -5.61
C THR A 11 -5.08 3.32 -4.13
N LEU A 12 -4.42 4.37 -3.68
CA LEU A 12 -4.18 4.59 -2.26
C LEU A 12 -5.41 5.26 -1.68
N GLN A 13 -5.89 4.76 -0.57
CA GLN A 13 -7.09 5.29 0.10
C GLN A 13 -6.74 5.72 1.50
N GLU A 14 -7.33 6.83 1.93
CA GLU A 14 -7.17 7.32 3.30
C GLU A 14 -8.51 7.29 4.02
N LEU A 15 -8.45 7.09 5.34
CA LEU A 15 -9.63 7.03 6.17
C LEU A 15 -9.92 8.42 6.70
N LYS A 16 -11.12 8.93 6.44
CA LYS A 16 -11.54 10.25 6.91
C LYS A 16 -12.86 10.17 7.64
N LEU A 17 -13.00 11.05 8.62
CA LEU A 17 -14.27 11.25 9.31
C LEU A 17 -15.14 12.15 8.46
N THR A 18 -16.34 11.69 8.18
CA THR A 18 -17.34 12.48 7.47
C THR A 18 -18.63 12.50 8.28
N VAL A 19 -19.53 13.39 7.92
CA VAL A 19 -20.84 13.47 8.58
C VAL A 19 -21.88 12.93 7.62
N ASN A 20 -22.63 11.91 8.04
CA ASN A 20 -23.66 11.32 7.19
C ASN A 20 -24.93 12.17 7.20
N GLU A 21 -25.96 11.73 6.47
CA GLU A 21 -27.22 12.45 6.32
C GLU A 21 -27.93 12.66 7.67
N ASN A 22 -27.69 11.80 8.64
CA ASN A 22 -28.31 11.88 9.95
C ASN A 22 -27.49 12.72 10.94
N GLY A 23 -26.39 13.31 10.50
CA GLY A 23 -25.56 14.14 11.36
C GLY A 23 -24.56 13.39 12.21
N PHE A 24 -24.41 12.08 12.00
CA PHE A 24 -23.45 11.28 12.75
C PHE A 24 -22.08 11.25 12.03
N GLU A 25 -21.04 11.26 12.84
CA GLU A 25 -19.68 11.09 12.29
C GLU A 25 -19.47 9.64 11.92
N VAL A 26 -19.03 9.42 10.68
CA VAL A 26 -18.71 8.09 10.19
C VAL A 26 -17.33 8.12 9.55
N GLU A 27 -16.64 7.00 9.60
CA GLU A 27 -15.35 6.86 8.94
C GLU A 27 -15.57 6.35 7.53
N GLU A 28 -14.95 7.01 6.58
CA GLU A 28 -15.05 6.64 5.17
C GLU A 28 -13.68 6.56 4.52
N TRP A 29 -13.49 5.52 3.73
CA TRP A 29 -12.30 5.41 2.90
C TRP A 29 -12.50 6.22 1.64
N ILE A 30 -11.62 7.20 1.41
CA ILE A 30 -11.68 8.02 0.21
C ILE A 30 -10.38 7.85 -0.57
N PRO A 31 -10.44 7.99 -1.91
CA PRO A 31 -9.22 7.87 -2.70
C PRO A 31 -8.28 9.05 -2.41
N PHE A 32 -7.03 8.71 -2.17
CA PHE A 32 -5.96 9.69 -1.99
C PHE A 32 -5.24 9.91 -3.30
N LYS A 33 -4.80 8.84 -3.96
CA LYS A 33 -4.07 8.92 -5.22
C LYS A 33 -4.12 7.57 -5.94
N THR A 34 -4.24 7.62 -7.26
CA THR A 34 -4.09 6.43 -8.10
C THR A 34 -2.74 6.52 -8.80
N VAL A 35 -1.94 5.46 -8.67
CA VAL A 35 -0.58 5.46 -9.19
C VAL A 35 -0.25 4.12 -9.85
N TRP A 36 0.80 4.11 -10.66
CA TRP A 36 1.35 2.88 -11.19
C TRP A 36 2.28 2.23 -10.18
N ALA A 37 2.23 0.93 -10.08
CA ALA A 37 3.02 0.19 -9.11
C ALA A 37 3.56 -1.10 -9.70
N GLY A 38 4.69 -1.52 -9.17
CA GLY A 38 5.15 -2.90 -9.32
C GLY A 38 4.63 -3.70 -8.15
N VAL A 39 4.09 -4.87 -8.41
CA VAL A 39 3.47 -5.71 -7.39
C VAL A 39 4.18 -7.05 -7.32
N SER A 40 4.56 -7.46 -6.12
CA SER A 40 5.12 -8.78 -5.90
C SER A 40 4.66 -9.33 -4.57
N ASN A 41 4.49 -10.65 -4.52
CA ASN A 41 4.13 -11.32 -3.29
C ASN A 41 5.38 -11.66 -2.50
N LEU A 42 5.36 -11.37 -1.20
CA LEU A 42 6.45 -11.70 -0.31
C LEU A 42 6.14 -13.04 0.37
N HIS A 43 6.41 -14.12 -0.32
CA HIS A 43 6.23 -15.45 0.23
C HIS A 43 7.28 -16.39 -0.37
N GLY A 44 7.29 -17.63 0.11
CA GLY A 44 8.24 -18.62 -0.35
C GLY A 44 9.59 -18.50 0.33
N ARG A 45 10.65 -18.57 -0.42
CA ARG A 45 12.01 -18.66 0.15
C ARG A 45 12.51 -17.41 0.84
N GLU A 46 11.82 -16.32 0.69
CA GLU A 46 12.25 -15.05 1.29
C GLU A 46 12.01 -15.02 2.79
N TYR A 47 11.20 -15.94 3.32
CA TYR A 47 10.83 -15.95 4.73
C TYR A 47 10.92 -17.36 5.28
N PHE A 48 11.93 -17.62 6.11
CA PHE A 48 12.16 -18.96 6.67
C PHE A 48 11.94 -19.07 8.16
N ASP A 49 11.69 -17.97 8.83
CA ASP A 49 11.54 -17.98 10.27
C ASP A 49 10.05 -18.00 10.67
N ALA A 50 9.80 -17.95 11.97
CA ALA A 50 8.43 -17.98 12.49
C ALA A 50 7.60 -16.80 11.99
N ALA A 51 8.23 -15.69 11.67
CA ALA A 51 7.52 -14.54 11.14
C ALA A 51 7.02 -14.78 9.72
N ALA A 52 7.57 -15.74 9.02
CA ALA A 52 7.18 -16.04 7.65
C ALA A 52 5.71 -16.41 7.53
N ILE A 53 5.16 -17.06 8.54
CA ILE A 53 3.74 -17.45 8.51
C ILE A 53 2.86 -16.22 8.45
N GLN A 54 3.19 -15.18 9.22
CA GLN A 54 2.44 -13.92 9.21
C GLN A 54 2.69 -13.11 7.94
N MET A 55 3.84 -13.29 7.33
CA MET A 55 4.22 -12.56 6.13
C MET A 55 3.75 -13.23 4.85
N GLU A 56 3.15 -14.41 4.96
CA GLU A 56 2.73 -15.20 3.81
C GLU A 56 1.79 -14.46 2.87
N ASN A 57 0.95 -13.60 3.44
CA ASN A 57 -0.03 -12.84 2.68
C ASN A 57 0.43 -11.41 2.38
N THR A 58 1.67 -11.10 2.69
CA THR A 58 2.20 -9.77 2.47
C THR A 58 2.48 -9.54 1.00
N VAL A 59 2.02 -8.40 0.49
CA VAL A 59 2.26 -7.98 -0.88
C VAL A 59 3.14 -6.74 -0.83
N LYS A 60 4.13 -6.72 -1.69
CA LYS A 60 5.01 -5.57 -1.83
C LYS A 60 4.60 -4.76 -3.05
N PHE A 61 4.33 -3.49 -2.82
CA PHE A 61 4.03 -2.54 -3.88
C PHE A 61 5.18 -1.55 -4.00
N THR A 62 5.69 -1.37 -5.19
CA THR A 62 6.73 -0.38 -5.44
C THR A 62 6.13 0.72 -6.31
N ILE A 63 6.22 1.95 -5.85
CA ILE A 63 5.69 3.10 -6.58
C ILE A 63 6.76 4.19 -6.66
N ARG A 64 6.51 5.17 -7.53
CA ARG A 64 7.34 6.36 -7.54
C ARG A 64 7.10 7.15 -6.25
N TYR A 65 8.10 7.90 -5.83
CA TYR A 65 8.00 8.69 -4.60
C TYR A 65 6.72 9.53 -4.59
N LEU A 66 6.01 9.46 -3.48
CA LEU A 66 4.77 10.19 -3.28
C LEU A 66 4.70 10.60 -1.82
N PRO A 67 4.74 11.90 -1.51
CA PRO A 67 4.63 12.35 -0.13
C PRO A 67 3.20 12.17 0.39
N GLY A 68 3.07 12.10 1.70
CA GLY A 68 1.76 12.02 2.35
C GLY A 68 1.23 10.62 2.58
N ILE A 69 1.95 9.59 2.16
CA ILE A 69 1.55 8.20 2.41
C ILE A 69 1.92 7.84 3.85
N ASN A 70 1.02 7.12 4.52
CA ASN A 70 1.29 6.63 5.88
C ASN A 70 0.64 5.27 6.10
N THR A 71 0.95 4.66 7.23
CA THR A 71 0.48 3.30 7.53
C THR A 71 -0.98 3.22 7.95
N ALA A 72 -1.65 4.34 8.13
CA ALA A 72 -3.09 4.35 8.37
C ALA A 72 -3.89 4.21 7.07
N MET A 73 -3.23 4.28 5.94
CA MET A 73 -3.87 4.17 4.62
C MET A 73 -3.95 2.71 4.18
N ARG A 74 -4.69 2.48 3.11
CA ARG A 74 -4.78 1.15 2.50
C ARG A 74 -4.66 1.27 0.99
N ILE A 75 -4.40 0.12 0.35
CA ILE A 75 -4.27 0.05 -1.10
C ILE A 75 -5.44 -0.74 -1.65
N SER A 76 -6.09 -0.21 -2.68
CA SER A 76 -7.09 -0.93 -3.46
C SER A 76 -6.43 -1.41 -4.74
N PHE A 77 -6.46 -2.73 -4.96
CA PHE A 77 -5.86 -3.35 -6.13
C PHE A 77 -6.65 -4.58 -6.54
N LYS A 78 -7.13 -4.62 -7.77
CA LYS A 78 -7.91 -5.74 -8.33
C LYS A 78 -9.07 -6.14 -7.43
N ASP A 79 -9.84 -5.17 -6.98
CA ASP A 79 -11.03 -5.35 -6.13
C ASP A 79 -10.70 -5.93 -4.74
N LYS A 80 -9.45 -5.84 -4.33
CA LYS A 80 -9.03 -6.24 -2.99
C LYS A 80 -8.43 -5.07 -2.27
N TYR A 81 -8.46 -5.12 -0.95
CA TYR A 81 -7.91 -4.08 -0.10
C TYR A 81 -6.75 -4.63 0.72
N TYR A 82 -5.67 -3.86 0.77
CA TYR A 82 -4.48 -4.24 1.51
C TYR A 82 -4.14 -3.14 2.48
N ASN A 83 -4.06 -3.49 3.77
CA ASN A 83 -3.67 -2.54 4.80
C ASN A 83 -2.17 -2.36 4.78
N ILE A 84 -1.71 -1.12 4.76
CA ILE A 84 -0.28 -0.82 4.71
C ILE A 84 0.34 -1.14 6.06
N THR A 85 1.38 -1.96 6.05
CA THR A 85 2.09 -2.34 7.27
C THR A 85 3.43 -1.63 7.41
N SER A 86 4.08 -1.31 6.30
CA SER A 86 5.32 -0.54 6.35
C SER A 86 5.55 0.20 5.05
N ILE A 87 6.29 1.31 5.15
CA ILE A 87 6.64 2.14 4.01
C ILE A 87 8.14 2.40 4.09
N ASP A 88 8.84 2.17 2.99
CA ASP A 88 10.27 2.35 2.91
C ASP A 88 10.61 3.23 1.71
N ASN A 89 11.32 4.33 1.97
CA ASN A 89 11.84 5.19 0.91
C ASN A 89 13.17 4.60 0.46
N ILE A 90 13.16 3.97 -0.71
CA ILE A 90 14.30 3.22 -1.19
C ILE A 90 15.53 4.13 -1.30
N LYS A 91 16.58 3.76 -0.56
CA LYS A 91 17.86 4.49 -0.52
C LYS A 91 17.71 5.96 -0.13
N TYR A 92 16.59 6.35 0.48
CA TYR A 92 16.33 7.72 0.91
C TYR A 92 16.54 8.77 -0.19
N ARG A 93 16.28 8.39 -1.44
CA ARG A 93 16.51 9.28 -2.59
C ARG A 93 15.26 9.95 -3.11
N ASN A 94 14.11 9.69 -2.48
CA ASN A 94 12.83 10.25 -2.91
C ASN A 94 12.51 9.94 -4.37
N LYS A 95 12.90 8.75 -4.84
CA LYS A 95 12.60 8.32 -6.21
C LYS A 95 11.55 7.23 -6.24
N PHE A 96 11.68 6.27 -5.33
CA PHE A 96 10.77 5.13 -5.23
C PHE A 96 10.45 4.84 -3.78
N ILE A 97 9.26 4.34 -3.56
CA ILE A 97 8.80 3.90 -2.24
C ILE A 97 8.39 2.44 -2.37
N GLU A 98 8.79 1.64 -1.39
CA GLU A 98 8.37 0.26 -1.27
C GLU A 98 7.36 0.17 -0.14
N ILE A 99 6.16 -0.32 -0.45
CA ILE A 99 5.06 -0.42 0.50
C ILE A 99 4.76 -1.90 0.71
N LYS A 100 4.76 -2.33 1.96
CA LYS A 100 4.32 -3.68 2.32
C LYS A 100 2.94 -3.60 2.91
N ALA A 101 2.04 -4.46 2.43
CA ALA A 101 0.64 -4.43 2.83
C ALA A 101 0.07 -5.85 2.87
N MET A 102 -0.93 -6.03 3.71
CA MET A 102 -1.58 -7.33 3.90
C MET A 102 -3.07 -7.25 3.70
#